data_a3dc9dfcea4424580beb1b1c286a0675
#
_entry.id   a3dc9dfcea4424580beb1b1c286a0675
#
_cell.length_a   1.000
_cell.length_b   1.000
_cell.length_c   1.000
_cell.angle_alpha   90.00
_cell.angle_beta   90.00
_cell.angle_gamma   90.00
#
_symmetry.space_group_name_H-M   'P 1'
#
loop_
_entity.id
_entity.type
_entity.pdbx_description
1 polymer ?
#
loop_
_entity_poly.entity_id
_entity_poly.type
_entity_poly.pdbx_seq_one_letter_code
_entity_poly.pdbx_strand_id
1 'polypeptide(L)'
;MGRGIALSVAASTLFALMSAYTKWLAPLDGLDIFAWRMVWTLPGALLLVAVRNRWPQLCALVAKLAGNVRLLAGFAVSATLLGLQLWIFLWAPLHGRALEVSLGYFLLPLVMVLIGRFHYHERLDALQWAGVAAAAIGVAHELIVTQAFAWPTLVVMLGYPPYFLLRRRLDADPLVAFAVEIMLIAPFALITLAARGSFAVVAGAPLLSMVLLPGLGALSTIALASYLRASRYLPLALFGILGYVEPVLLVGVAVLLLGEPFSADKLGTYGPIWLAVALTAVHSGRLLMHERAQRRAAPMSEHHASAEHEVGAAEIERIE
;
A
#
# COMPACT_ATOMS: atom_id res chain seq x y z
N MET A 1 -8.07 -14.57 -1.01
CA MET A 1 -8.59 -13.18 -1.01
C MET A 1 -8.60 -12.53 0.38
N GLY A 2 -9.10 -13.15 1.44
CA GLY A 2 -9.21 -12.55 2.77
C GLY A 2 -7.94 -11.97 3.36
N ARG A 3 -6.79 -12.64 3.16
CA ARG A 3 -5.49 -12.09 3.59
C ARG A 3 -5.12 -10.79 2.89
N GLY A 4 -5.46 -10.67 1.60
CA GLY A 4 -5.21 -9.44 0.83
C GLY A 4 -6.04 -8.27 1.33
N ILE A 5 -7.33 -8.50 1.60
CA ILE A 5 -8.24 -7.48 2.16
C ILE A 5 -7.75 -7.02 3.54
N ALA A 6 -7.43 -7.94 4.43
CA ALA A 6 -6.91 -7.61 5.76
C ALA A 6 -5.61 -6.79 5.69
N LEU A 7 -4.68 -7.15 4.79
CA LEU A 7 -3.44 -6.42 4.57
C LEU A 7 -3.68 -5.03 4.00
N SER A 8 -4.65 -4.86 3.08
CA SER A 8 -5.00 -3.56 2.51
C SER A 8 -5.57 -2.63 3.57
N VAL A 9 -6.55 -3.10 4.35
CA VAL A 9 -7.17 -2.31 5.44
C VAL A 9 -6.14 -1.98 6.52
N ALA A 10 -5.30 -2.94 6.93
CA ALA A 10 -4.22 -2.70 7.89
C ALA A 10 -3.23 -1.65 7.38
N ALA A 11 -2.85 -1.71 6.10
CA ALA A 11 -1.97 -0.72 5.49
C ALA A 11 -2.59 0.69 5.52
N SER A 12 -3.85 0.83 5.10
CA SER A 12 -4.60 2.10 5.15
C SER A 12 -4.70 2.66 6.57
N THR A 13 -4.94 1.80 7.56
CA THR A 13 -4.97 2.20 8.98
C THR A 13 -3.60 2.72 9.44
N LEU A 14 -2.52 2.02 9.08
CA LEU A 14 -1.16 2.43 9.44
C LEU A 14 -0.75 3.73 8.74
N PHE A 15 -1.14 3.96 7.49
CA PHE A 15 -0.89 5.22 6.80
C PHE A 15 -1.68 6.38 7.44
N ALA A 16 -2.93 6.17 7.81
CA ALA A 16 -3.72 7.17 8.52
C ALA A 16 -3.11 7.51 9.89
N LEU A 17 -2.68 6.53 10.67
CA LEU A 17 -1.98 6.74 11.93
C LEU A 17 -0.62 7.44 11.74
N MET A 18 0.09 7.13 10.67
CA MET A 18 1.36 7.77 10.33
C MET A 18 1.17 9.26 10.02
N SER A 19 0.03 9.67 9.46
CA SER A 19 -0.32 11.09 9.28
C SER A 19 -0.37 11.83 10.62
N ALA A 20 -1.01 11.25 11.65
CA ALA A 20 -1.01 11.84 13.00
C ALA A 20 0.38 11.83 13.65
N TYR A 21 1.18 10.78 13.37
CA TYR A 21 2.52 10.63 13.91
C TYR A 21 3.47 11.77 13.51
N THR A 22 3.27 12.38 12.33
CA THR A 22 4.12 13.47 11.84
C THR A 22 4.13 14.69 12.76
N LYS A 23 3.08 14.91 13.56
CA LYS A 23 3.04 16.02 14.56
C LYS A 23 4.13 15.94 15.60
N TRP A 24 4.57 14.73 15.94
CA TRP A 24 5.61 14.52 16.97
C TRP A 24 7.04 14.66 16.40
N LEU A 25 7.16 14.84 15.09
CA LEU A 25 8.45 14.92 14.40
C LEU A 25 8.97 16.37 14.24
N ALA A 26 8.28 17.35 14.83
CA ALA A 26 8.79 18.71 14.86
C ALA A 26 10.20 18.74 15.53
N PRO A 27 11.14 19.55 15.04
CA PRO A 27 10.98 20.63 14.08
C PRO A 27 11.24 20.25 12.60
N LEU A 28 11.22 18.95 12.25
CA LEU A 28 11.46 18.48 10.88
C LEU A 28 10.32 18.92 9.94
N ASP A 29 10.68 19.37 8.75
CA ASP A 29 9.70 19.65 7.70
C ASP A 29 9.31 18.37 6.91
N GLY A 30 8.35 18.50 5.99
CA GLY A 30 7.83 17.36 5.24
C GLY A 30 8.87 16.63 4.40
N LEU A 31 9.88 17.32 3.82
CA LEU A 31 10.94 16.69 3.05
C LEU A 31 11.92 15.94 3.96
N ASP A 32 12.27 16.50 5.11
CA ASP A 32 13.12 15.86 6.09
C ASP A 32 12.43 14.60 6.64
N ILE A 33 11.13 14.71 7.00
CA ILE A 33 10.33 13.57 7.45
C ILE A 33 10.29 12.47 6.39
N PHE A 34 10.07 12.84 5.10
CA PHE A 34 10.11 11.87 4.01
C PHE A 34 11.47 11.18 3.88
N ALA A 35 12.55 11.97 3.87
CA ALA A 35 13.89 11.44 3.70
C ALA A 35 14.30 10.54 4.89
N TRP A 36 14.04 10.95 6.13
CA TRP A 36 14.25 10.13 7.32
C TRP A 36 13.38 8.87 7.31
N ARG A 37 12.14 8.98 6.88
CA ARG A 37 11.25 7.82 6.69
C ARG A 37 11.87 6.79 5.75
N MET A 38 12.42 7.22 4.60
CA MET A 38 13.06 6.28 3.65
C MET A 38 14.32 5.65 4.25
N VAL A 39 15.18 6.43 4.91
CA VAL A 39 16.39 5.93 5.57
C VAL A 39 16.06 4.89 6.63
N TRP A 40 15.08 5.14 7.50
CA TRP A 40 14.70 4.19 8.56
C TRP A 40 13.79 3.04 8.06
N THR A 41 13.14 3.19 6.93
CA THR A 41 12.42 2.09 6.28
C THR A 41 13.39 1.02 5.75
N LEU A 42 14.62 1.40 5.35
CA LEU A 42 15.60 0.46 4.84
C LEU A 42 15.98 -0.65 5.85
N PRO A 43 16.47 -0.34 7.07
CA PRO A 43 16.76 -1.39 8.06
C PRO A 43 15.51 -2.21 8.41
N GLY A 44 14.33 -1.59 8.48
CA GLY A 44 13.06 -2.29 8.69
C GLY A 44 12.74 -3.28 7.58
N ALA A 45 12.91 -2.88 6.32
CA ALA A 45 12.70 -3.75 5.16
C ALA A 45 13.69 -4.93 5.15
N LEU A 46 14.97 -4.68 5.42
CA LEU A 46 16.00 -5.72 5.50
C LEU A 46 15.73 -6.68 6.66
N LEU A 47 15.35 -6.17 7.83
CA LEU A 47 14.94 -6.99 8.98
C LEU A 47 13.74 -7.87 8.62
N LEU A 48 12.74 -7.33 7.94
CA LEU A 48 11.56 -8.09 7.51
C LEU A 48 11.93 -9.20 6.53
N VAL A 49 12.85 -8.96 5.60
CA VAL A 49 13.40 -9.97 4.68
C VAL A 49 14.13 -11.07 5.45
N ALA A 50 14.95 -10.70 6.45
CA ALA A 50 15.69 -11.64 7.29
C ALA A 50 14.75 -12.52 8.12
N VAL A 51 13.80 -11.91 8.85
CA VAL A 51 12.83 -12.62 9.71
C VAL A 51 11.93 -13.56 8.88
N ARG A 52 11.68 -13.24 7.63
CA ARG A 52 10.90 -14.10 6.71
C ARG A 52 11.74 -15.13 5.96
N ASN A 53 13.02 -15.29 6.33
CA ASN A 53 13.96 -16.19 5.66
C ASN A 53 14.07 -15.97 4.14
N ARG A 54 13.97 -14.69 3.69
CA ARG A 54 14.06 -14.32 2.29
C ARG A 54 15.42 -13.73 1.90
N TRP A 55 16.40 -13.76 2.81
CA TRP A 55 17.74 -13.23 2.58
C TRP A 55 18.44 -13.82 1.35
N PRO A 56 18.42 -15.16 1.14
CA PRO A 56 19.00 -15.73 -0.07
C PRO A 56 18.36 -15.20 -1.37
N GLN A 57 17.04 -14.95 -1.34
CA GLN A 57 16.32 -14.40 -2.48
C GLN A 57 16.70 -12.93 -2.75
N LEU A 58 16.95 -12.13 -1.70
CA LEU A 58 17.45 -10.77 -1.83
C LEU A 58 18.85 -10.78 -2.47
N CYS A 59 19.78 -11.58 -1.94
CA CYS A 59 21.13 -11.71 -2.51
C CYS A 59 21.10 -12.17 -3.98
N ALA A 60 20.27 -13.16 -4.30
CA ALA A 60 20.11 -13.65 -5.66
C ALA A 60 19.54 -12.58 -6.61
N LEU A 61 18.56 -11.79 -6.14
CA LEU A 61 17.99 -10.69 -6.91
C LEU A 61 19.04 -9.59 -7.15
N VAL A 62 19.76 -9.16 -6.11
CA VAL A 62 20.82 -8.15 -6.22
C VAL A 62 21.92 -8.61 -7.18
N ALA A 63 22.34 -9.87 -7.11
CA ALA A 63 23.31 -10.44 -8.06
C ALA A 63 22.78 -10.45 -9.51
N LYS A 64 21.48 -10.78 -9.71
CA LYS A 64 20.84 -10.70 -11.03
C LYS A 64 20.78 -9.27 -11.56
N LEU A 65 20.54 -8.28 -10.70
CA LEU A 65 20.50 -6.86 -11.07
C LEU A 65 21.88 -6.39 -11.55
N ALA A 66 22.95 -6.82 -10.89
CA ALA A 66 24.32 -6.48 -11.30
C ALA A 66 24.69 -7.01 -12.69
N GLY A 67 24.13 -8.17 -13.11
CA GLY A 67 24.38 -8.79 -14.41
C GLY A 67 23.33 -8.50 -15.49
N ASN A 68 22.21 -7.81 -15.16
CA ASN A 68 21.10 -7.59 -16.09
C ASN A 68 20.60 -6.15 -16.06
N VAL A 69 21.11 -5.34 -16.99
CA VAL A 69 20.77 -3.92 -17.12
C VAL A 69 19.26 -3.69 -17.33
N ARG A 70 18.55 -4.57 -18.06
CA ARG A 70 17.12 -4.43 -18.30
C ARG A 70 16.32 -4.61 -16.98
N LEU A 71 16.72 -5.61 -16.19
CA LEU A 71 16.10 -5.86 -14.90
C LEU A 71 16.40 -4.71 -13.91
N LEU A 72 17.65 -4.23 -13.87
CA LEU A 72 18.04 -3.08 -13.07
C LEU A 72 17.25 -1.83 -13.48
N ALA A 73 17.12 -1.55 -14.77
CA ALA A 73 16.30 -0.44 -15.27
C ALA A 73 14.84 -0.58 -14.85
N GLY A 74 14.27 -1.78 -14.89
CA GLY A 74 12.92 -2.06 -14.42
C GLY A 74 12.74 -1.72 -12.93
N PHE A 75 13.68 -2.13 -12.08
CA PHE A 75 13.65 -1.80 -10.65
C PHE A 75 13.94 -0.31 -10.38
N ALA A 76 14.83 0.32 -11.15
CA ALA A 76 15.09 1.76 -11.05
C ALA A 76 13.83 2.57 -11.41
N VAL A 77 13.13 2.22 -12.49
CA VAL A 77 11.85 2.84 -12.86
C VAL A 77 10.81 2.62 -11.77
N SER A 78 10.70 1.40 -11.23
CA SER A 78 9.77 1.08 -10.14
C SER A 78 10.05 1.91 -8.89
N ALA A 79 11.32 2.00 -8.47
CA ALA A 79 11.77 2.80 -7.34
C ALA A 79 11.53 4.31 -7.56
N THR A 80 11.77 4.79 -8.78
CA THR A 80 11.52 6.20 -9.16
C THR A 80 10.02 6.52 -9.10
N LEU A 81 9.16 5.65 -9.66
CA LEU A 81 7.71 5.83 -9.59
C LEU A 81 7.23 5.85 -8.14
N LEU A 82 7.68 4.90 -7.31
CA LEU A 82 7.34 4.87 -5.89
C LEU A 82 7.87 6.12 -5.15
N GLY A 83 9.14 6.46 -5.33
CA GLY A 83 9.78 7.61 -4.70
C GLY A 83 9.10 8.93 -5.08
N LEU A 84 8.74 9.10 -6.37
CA LEU A 84 8.02 10.27 -6.87
C LEU A 84 6.66 10.43 -6.18
N GLN A 85 5.90 9.34 -6.03
CA GLN A 85 4.59 9.36 -5.37
C GLN A 85 4.73 9.74 -3.88
N LEU A 86 5.71 9.14 -3.19
CA LEU A 86 5.97 9.43 -1.79
C LEU A 86 6.51 10.84 -1.58
N TRP A 87 7.26 11.37 -2.54
CA TRP A 87 7.80 12.73 -2.51
C TRP A 87 6.70 13.77 -2.77
N ILE A 88 5.88 13.61 -3.82
CA ILE A 88 4.87 14.61 -4.18
C ILE A 88 3.83 14.80 -3.07
N PHE A 89 3.54 13.74 -2.32
CA PHE A 89 2.66 13.78 -1.16
C PHE A 89 3.12 14.81 -0.11
N LEU A 90 4.44 14.97 0.06
CA LEU A 90 5.03 15.91 1.02
C LEU A 90 5.38 17.25 0.38
N TRP A 91 5.74 17.25 -0.90
CA TRP A 91 6.06 18.46 -1.65
C TRP A 91 4.84 19.38 -1.83
N ALA A 92 3.69 18.80 -2.13
CA ALA A 92 2.50 19.56 -2.51
C ALA A 92 1.97 20.49 -1.39
N PRO A 93 1.84 20.06 -0.11
CA PRO A 93 1.42 20.96 0.96
C PRO A 93 2.36 22.16 1.14
N LEU A 94 3.68 21.96 0.99
CA LEU A 94 4.69 23.02 1.13
C LEU A 94 4.59 24.06 0.01
N HIS A 95 3.96 23.72 -1.12
CA HIS A 95 3.80 24.60 -2.28
C HIS A 95 2.35 25.04 -2.52
N GLY A 96 1.47 24.87 -1.50
CA GLY A 96 0.08 25.26 -1.60
C GLY A 96 -0.75 24.41 -2.58
N ARG A 97 -0.26 23.20 -2.92
CA ARG A 97 -0.89 22.28 -3.90
C ARG A 97 -1.45 21.00 -3.29
N ALA A 98 -1.75 21.03 -1.98
CA ALA A 98 -2.28 19.86 -1.26
C ALA A 98 -3.61 19.35 -1.84
N LEU A 99 -4.51 20.25 -2.25
CA LEU A 99 -5.81 19.89 -2.84
C LEU A 99 -5.65 19.14 -4.17
N GLU A 100 -4.69 19.58 -5.02
CA GLU A 100 -4.42 18.93 -6.31
C GLU A 100 -3.94 17.48 -6.12
N VAL A 101 -3.07 17.24 -5.16
CA VAL A 101 -2.58 15.90 -4.82
C VAL A 101 -3.68 15.07 -4.18
N SER A 102 -4.47 15.64 -3.27
CA SER A 102 -5.62 14.95 -2.65
C SER A 102 -6.62 14.48 -3.71
N LEU A 103 -6.93 15.33 -4.70
CA LEU A 103 -7.78 14.95 -5.82
C LEU A 103 -7.19 13.79 -6.63
N GLY A 104 -5.86 13.78 -6.83
CA GLY A 104 -5.16 12.68 -7.46
C GLY A 104 -5.35 11.34 -6.71
N TYR A 105 -5.27 11.36 -5.37
CA TYR A 105 -5.54 10.19 -4.54
C TYR A 105 -7.01 9.76 -4.56
N PHE A 106 -7.96 10.66 -4.73
CA PHE A 106 -9.36 10.28 -4.93
C PHE A 106 -9.61 9.67 -6.31
N LEU A 107 -8.93 10.16 -7.35
CA LEU A 107 -9.04 9.61 -8.71
C LEU A 107 -8.31 8.28 -8.89
N LEU A 108 -7.21 8.06 -8.17
CA LEU A 108 -6.38 6.86 -8.29
C LEU A 108 -7.16 5.55 -8.20
N PRO A 109 -8.03 5.31 -7.19
CA PRO A 109 -8.80 4.08 -7.11
C PRO A 109 -9.68 3.83 -8.34
N LEU A 110 -10.29 4.88 -8.91
CA LEU A 110 -11.09 4.76 -10.13
C LEU A 110 -10.23 4.35 -11.32
N VAL A 111 -9.04 4.96 -11.48
CA VAL A 111 -8.09 4.57 -12.53
C VAL A 111 -7.65 3.12 -12.36
N MET A 112 -7.39 2.67 -11.13
CA MET A 112 -7.03 1.28 -10.83
C MET A 112 -8.15 0.31 -11.21
N VAL A 113 -9.41 0.66 -10.94
CA VAL A 113 -10.59 -0.13 -11.36
C VAL A 113 -10.69 -0.21 -12.88
N LEU A 114 -10.52 0.90 -13.58
CA LEU A 114 -10.54 0.94 -15.04
C LEU A 114 -9.44 0.04 -15.63
N ILE A 115 -8.23 0.11 -15.11
CA ILE A 115 -7.12 -0.75 -15.56
C ILE A 115 -7.40 -2.22 -15.23
N GLY A 116 -7.90 -2.54 -14.03
CA GLY A 116 -8.34 -3.89 -13.68
C GLY A 116 -9.36 -4.43 -14.67
N ARG A 117 -10.37 -3.62 -14.98
CA ARG A 117 -11.45 -3.99 -15.91
C ARG A 117 -10.98 -4.14 -17.35
N PHE A 118 -10.24 -3.16 -17.89
CA PHE A 118 -9.90 -3.10 -19.33
C PHE A 118 -8.59 -3.82 -19.67
N HIS A 119 -7.58 -3.76 -18.80
CA HIS A 119 -6.27 -4.38 -19.07
C HIS A 119 -6.18 -5.82 -18.58
N TYR A 120 -6.75 -6.11 -17.40
CA TYR A 120 -6.75 -7.46 -16.82
C TYR A 120 -8.06 -8.23 -17.06
N HIS A 121 -9.06 -7.60 -17.72
CA HIS A 121 -10.39 -8.21 -17.96
C HIS A 121 -11.08 -8.71 -16.69
N GLU A 122 -10.80 -8.07 -15.55
CA GLU A 122 -11.40 -8.41 -14.27
C GLU A 122 -12.92 -8.20 -14.33
N ARG A 123 -13.68 -9.14 -13.77
CA ARG A 123 -15.14 -9.05 -13.71
C ARG A 123 -15.54 -8.44 -12.38
N LEU A 124 -16.18 -7.28 -12.44
CA LEU A 124 -16.77 -6.63 -11.28
C LEU A 124 -18.22 -7.07 -11.15
N ASP A 125 -18.65 -7.37 -9.91
CA ASP A 125 -20.05 -7.62 -9.61
C ASP A 125 -20.86 -6.32 -9.48
N ALA A 126 -22.19 -6.44 -9.32
CA ALA A 126 -23.09 -5.29 -9.21
C ALA A 126 -22.77 -4.41 -7.99
N LEU A 127 -22.33 -5.02 -6.87
CA LEU A 127 -22.02 -4.29 -5.65
C LEU A 127 -20.71 -3.49 -5.80
N GLN A 128 -19.72 -4.04 -6.49
CA GLN A 128 -18.49 -3.34 -6.83
C GLN A 128 -18.75 -2.17 -7.78
N TRP A 129 -19.60 -2.37 -8.80
CA TRP A 129 -20.02 -1.30 -9.71
C TRP A 129 -20.78 -0.18 -8.98
N ALA A 130 -21.66 -0.53 -8.03
CA ALA A 130 -22.35 0.46 -7.21
C ALA A 130 -21.34 1.26 -6.36
N GLY A 131 -20.32 0.60 -5.79
CA GLY A 131 -19.22 1.26 -5.08
C GLY A 131 -18.43 2.21 -5.98
N VAL A 132 -18.08 1.77 -7.19
CA VAL A 132 -17.38 2.61 -8.19
C VAL A 132 -18.23 3.83 -8.58
N ALA A 133 -19.52 3.67 -8.82
CA ALA A 133 -20.43 4.76 -9.15
C ALA A 133 -20.55 5.77 -7.99
N ALA A 134 -20.71 5.27 -6.76
CA ALA A 134 -20.74 6.13 -5.58
C ALA A 134 -19.43 6.93 -5.42
N ALA A 135 -18.28 6.26 -5.54
CA ALA A 135 -16.98 6.93 -5.48
C ALA A 135 -16.82 7.98 -6.59
N ALA A 136 -17.24 7.67 -7.83
CA ALA A 136 -17.19 8.59 -8.95
C ALA A 136 -18.02 9.86 -8.71
N ILE A 137 -19.19 9.73 -8.06
CA ILE A 137 -20.02 10.88 -7.66
C ILE A 137 -19.28 11.77 -6.65
N GLY A 138 -18.68 11.19 -5.60
CA GLY A 138 -17.91 11.94 -4.62
C GLY A 138 -16.69 12.65 -5.21
N VAL A 139 -15.96 11.96 -6.11
CA VAL A 139 -14.81 12.53 -6.80
C VAL A 139 -15.22 13.64 -7.78
N ALA A 140 -16.33 13.47 -8.51
CA ALA A 140 -16.87 14.51 -9.39
C ALA A 140 -17.29 15.76 -8.58
N HIS A 141 -17.93 15.57 -7.44
CA HIS A 141 -18.26 16.68 -6.53
C HIS A 141 -16.99 17.43 -6.07
N GLU A 142 -15.96 16.71 -5.61
CA GLU A 142 -14.69 17.30 -5.19
C GLU A 142 -14.03 18.10 -6.34
N LEU A 143 -14.03 17.53 -7.56
CA LEU A 143 -13.48 18.19 -8.73
C LEU A 143 -14.20 19.50 -9.07
N ILE A 144 -15.53 19.51 -8.96
CA ILE A 144 -16.35 20.70 -9.23
C ILE A 144 -16.14 21.77 -8.15
N VAL A 145 -16.06 21.39 -6.88
CA VAL A 145 -15.92 22.32 -5.76
C VAL A 145 -14.51 22.91 -5.69
N THR A 146 -13.49 22.06 -5.82
CA THR A 146 -12.09 22.50 -5.64
C THR A 146 -11.49 23.09 -6.90
N GLN A 147 -11.97 22.69 -8.09
CA GLN A 147 -11.40 23.01 -9.41
C GLN A 147 -9.87 22.79 -9.46
N ALA A 148 -9.37 21.88 -8.64
CA ALA A 148 -7.94 21.66 -8.35
C ALA A 148 -7.29 20.67 -9.34
N PHE A 149 -7.83 20.50 -10.54
CA PHE A 149 -7.29 19.55 -11.52
C PHE A 149 -6.07 20.15 -12.23
N ALA A 150 -4.89 19.75 -11.76
CA ALA A 150 -3.62 20.24 -12.27
C ALA A 150 -2.60 19.10 -12.41
N TRP A 151 -1.36 19.41 -12.82
CA TRP A 151 -0.32 18.40 -13.04
C TRP A 151 -0.02 17.49 -11.82
N PRO A 152 -0.06 17.96 -10.54
CA PRO A 152 0.12 17.05 -9.41
C PRO A 152 -0.98 15.99 -9.32
N THR A 153 -2.23 16.35 -9.65
CA THR A 153 -3.35 15.39 -9.76
C THR A 153 -3.03 14.28 -10.77
N LEU A 154 -2.52 14.65 -11.95
CA LEU A 154 -2.14 13.69 -12.99
C LEU A 154 -0.98 12.79 -12.56
N VAL A 155 0.03 13.35 -11.91
CA VAL A 155 1.18 12.57 -11.42
C VAL A 155 0.73 11.52 -10.41
N VAL A 156 -0.17 11.86 -9.49
CA VAL A 156 -0.66 10.91 -8.49
C VAL A 156 -1.55 9.85 -9.14
N MET A 157 -2.59 10.24 -9.86
CA MET A 157 -3.56 9.30 -10.41
C MET A 157 -2.97 8.37 -11.48
N LEU A 158 -1.96 8.82 -12.23
CA LEU A 158 -1.33 8.05 -13.32
C LEU A 158 0.03 7.43 -12.94
N GLY A 159 0.63 7.79 -11.82
CA GLY A 159 1.95 7.28 -11.43
C GLY A 159 1.89 5.93 -10.71
N TYR A 160 0.91 5.71 -9.84
CA TYR A 160 0.75 4.40 -9.17
C TYR A 160 0.35 3.26 -10.09
N PRO A 161 -0.58 3.42 -11.06
CA PRO A 161 -0.96 2.33 -11.94
C PRO A 161 0.23 1.68 -12.68
N PRO A 162 1.10 2.42 -13.40
CA PRO A 162 2.26 1.83 -14.05
C PRO A 162 3.24 1.20 -13.05
N TYR A 163 3.38 1.75 -11.83
CA TYR A 163 4.14 1.13 -10.76
C TYR A 163 3.62 -0.28 -10.44
N PHE A 164 2.30 -0.44 -10.18
CA PHE A 164 1.73 -1.75 -9.88
C PHE A 164 1.79 -2.71 -11.06
N LEU A 165 1.59 -2.22 -12.29
CA LEU A 165 1.73 -3.00 -13.51
C LEU A 165 3.16 -3.53 -13.67
N LEU A 166 4.15 -2.65 -13.51
CA LEU A 166 5.56 -2.99 -13.58
C LEU A 166 5.94 -4.00 -12.48
N ARG A 167 5.50 -3.77 -11.25
CA ARG A 167 5.73 -4.68 -10.13
C ARG A 167 5.18 -6.08 -10.37
N ARG A 168 4.04 -6.21 -11.03
CA ARG A 168 3.48 -7.52 -11.41
C ARG A 168 4.32 -8.21 -12.48
N ARG A 169 4.94 -7.45 -13.41
CA ARG A 169 5.80 -7.99 -14.47
C ARG A 169 7.20 -8.39 -13.99
N LEU A 170 7.73 -7.72 -12.97
CA LEU A 170 9.07 -8.00 -12.44
C LEU A 170 9.18 -9.36 -11.73
N ASP A 171 8.06 -10.01 -11.46
CA ASP A 171 7.92 -11.37 -10.91
C ASP A 171 8.89 -11.69 -9.76
N ALA A 172 9.09 -10.73 -8.87
CA ALA A 172 9.90 -10.89 -7.67
C ALA A 172 9.02 -11.00 -6.41
N ASP A 173 9.52 -11.66 -5.37
CA ASP A 173 8.84 -11.68 -4.07
C ASP A 173 8.54 -10.25 -3.62
N PRO A 174 7.32 -9.91 -3.19
CA PRO A 174 6.93 -8.55 -2.84
C PRO A 174 7.79 -7.88 -1.79
N LEU A 175 8.28 -8.63 -0.80
CA LEU A 175 9.13 -8.09 0.28
C LEU A 175 10.56 -7.86 -0.20
N VAL A 176 11.09 -8.79 -1.00
CA VAL A 176 12.43 -8.68 -1.58
C VAL A 176 12.49 -7.49 -2.56
N ALA A 177 11.51 -7.39 -3.44
CA ALA A 177 11.43 -6.28 -4.37
C ALA A 177 11.23 -4.93 -3.65
N PHE A 178 10.42 -4.88 -2.58
CA PHE A 178 10.28 -3.70 -1.73
C PHE A 178 11.63 -3.29 -1.10
N ALA A 179 12.40 -4.25 -0.56
CA ALA A 179 13.71 -3.95 0.00
C ALA A 179 14.66 -3.35 -1.05
N VAL A 180 14.68 -3.91 -2.28
CA VAL A 180 15.49 -3.39 -3.39
C VAL A 180 15.06 -1.97 -3.78
N GLU A 181 13.76 -1.69 -3.86
CA GLU A 181 13.27 -0.34 -4.18
C GLU A 181 13.71 0.68 -3.12
N ILE A 182 13.60 0.33 -1.83
CA ILE A 182 14.07 1.21 -0.75
C ILE A 182 15.60 1.37 -0.78
N MET A 183 16.36 0.32 -1.09
CA MET A 183 17.81 0.41 -1.30
C MET A 183 18.18 1.39 -2.42
N LEU A 184 17.38 1.45 -3.48
CA LEU A 184 17.60 2.40 -4.59
C LEU A 184 17.19 3.84 -4.24
N ILE A 185 16.18 4.02 -3.37
CA ILE A 185 15.70 5.35 -2.93
C ILE A 185 16.60 5.93 -1.83
N ALA A 186 17.11 5.10 -0.92
CA ALA A 186 17.83 5.52 0.28
C ALA A 186 19.03 6.46 0.01
N PRO A 187 19.87 6.26 -1.03
CA PRO A 187 20.97 7.19 -1.33
C PRO A 187 20.47 8.61 -1.62
N PHE A 188 19.37 8.77 -2.35
CA PHE A 188 18.78 10.06 -2.66
C PHE A 188 18.21 10.72 -1.39
N ALA A 189 17.61 9.94 -0.50
CA ALA A 189 17.14 10.42 0.79
C ALA A 189 18.31 10.91 1.66
N LEU A 190 19.43 10.17 1.73
CA LEU A 190 20.63 10.58 2.46
C LEU A 190 21.24 11.86 1.90
N ILE A 191 21.32 11.99 0.57
CA ILE A 191 21.82 13.22 -0.08
C ILE A 191 20.90 14.39 0.29
N THR A 192 19.58 14.22 0.28
CA THR A 192 18.62 15.26 0.68
C THR A 192 18.85 15.71 2.12
N LEU A 193 18.99 14.77 3.06
CA LEU A 193 19.23 15.07 4.47
C LEU A 193 20.56 15.80 4.69
N ALA A 194 21.62 15.39 3.97
CA ALA A 194 22.92 16.05 4.04
C ALA A 194 22.86 17.48 3.49
N ALA A 195 22.24 17.68 2.33
CA ALA A 195 22.10 19.00 1.70
C ALA A 195 21.28 19.98 2.56
N ARG A 196 20.34 19.48 3.37
CA ARG A 196 19.46 20.29 4.23
C ARG A 196 20.01 20.45 5.65
N GLY A 197 21.12 19.83 5.99
CA GLY A 197 21.69 19.89 7.35
C GLY A 197 20.83 19.18 8.42
N SER A 198 19.88 18.32 8.00
CA SER A 198 18.91 17.68 8.90
C SER A 198 19.56 16.75 9.93
N PHE A 199 20.76 16.24 9.65
CA PHE A 199 21.52 15.45 10.63
C PHE A 199 21.86 16.24 11.90
N ALA A 200 22.24 17.52 11.77
CA ALA A 200 22.55 18.37 12.92
C ALA A 200 21.32 18.63 13.80
N VAL A 201 20.15 18.84 13.18
CA VAL A 201 18.88 19.01 13.88
C VAL A 201 18.54 17.77 14.70
N VAL A 202 18.66 16.59 14.10
CA VAL A 202 18.30 15.31 14.72
C VAL A 202 19.32 14.93 15.80
N ALA A 203 20.61 15.20 15.63
CA ALA A 203 21.64 14.93 16.62
C ALA A 203 21.42 15.67 17.95
N GLY A 204 20.84 16.87 17.90
CA GLY A 204 20.47 17.67 19.08
C GLY A 204 19.19 17.21 19.80
N ALA A 205 18.45 16.22 19.27
CA ALA A 205 17.16 15.76 19.76
C ALA A 205 17.13 14.23 19.99
N PRO A 206 17.59 13.70 21.15
CA PRO A 206 17.71 12.25 21.40
C PRO A 206 16.40 11.49 21.23
N LEU A 207 15.28 12.03 21.71
CA LEU A 207 13.96 11.38 21.53
C LEU A 207 13.60 11.24 20.06
N LEU A 208 13.86 12.26 19.26
CA LEU A 208 13.62 12.27 17.82
C LEU A 208 14.49 11.21 17.11
N SER A 209 15.81 11.23 17.38
CA SER A 209 16.77 10.35 16.70
C SER A 209 16.65 8.89 17.08
N MET A 210 16.43 8.57 18.40
CA MET A 210 16.50 7.21 18.91
C MET A 210 15.15 6.50 18.97
N VAL A 211 14.03 7.23 18.99
CA VAL A 211 12.71 6.66 19.18
C VAL A 211 11.77 7.00 18.02
N LEU A 212 11.58 8.30 17.75
CA LEU A 212 10.54 8.72 16.81
C LEU A 212 10.89 8.38 15.36
N LEU A 213 12.12 8.62 14.91
CA LEU A 213 12.51 8.30 13.54
C LEU A 213 12.59 6.79 13.28
N PRO A 214 13.19 5.94 14.16
CA PRO A 214 13.08 4.49 14.02
C PRO A 214 11.64 4.00 14.04
N GLY A 215 10.78 4.55 14.91
CA GLY A 215 9.36 4.27 14.97
C GLY A 215 8.63 4.59 13.67
N LEU A 216 8.92 5.73 13.05
CA LEU A 216 8.42 6.11 11.73
C LEU A 216 8.82 5.09 10.65
N GLY A 217 10.09 4.66 10.66
CA GLY A 217 10.60 3.64 9.73
C GLY A 217 9.92 2.29 9.91
N ALA A 218 9.74 1.85 11.15
CA ALA A 218 9.02 0.60 11.47
C ALA A 218 7.58 0.65 11.00
N LEU A 219 6.85 1.72 11.33
CA LEU A 219 5.47 1.96 10.90
C LEU A 219 5.37 1.98 9.37
N SER A 220 6.27 2.71 8.70
CA SER A 220 6.36 2.78 7.24
C SER A 220 6.63 1.41 6.61
N THR A 221 7.58 0.64 7.18
CA THR A 221 7.92 -0.71 6.70
C THR A 221 6.70 -1.62 6.74
N ILE A 222 6.00 -1.68 7.87
CA ILE A 222 4.83 -2.55 8.03
C ILE A 222 3.69 -2.11 7.10
N ALA A 223 3.44 -0.81 7.01
CA ALA A 223 2.41 -0.25 6.14
C ALA A 223 2.68 -0.57 4.67
N LEU A 224 3.86 -0.19 4.15
CA LEU A 224 4.24 -0.42 2.75
C LEU A 224 4.33 -1.91 2.41
N ALA A 225 4.95 -2.73 3.25
CA ALA A 225 5.03 -4.17 3.03
C ALA A 225 3.63 -4.81 2.98
N SER A 226 2.70 -4.38 3.85
CA SER A 226 1.31 -4.84 3.85
C SER A 226 0.59 -4.42 2.59
N TYR A 227 0.72 -3.15 2.18
CA TYR A 227 0.12 -2.58 0.98
C TYR A 227 0.59 -3.28 -0.30
N LEU A 228 1.90 -3.46 -0.45
CA LEU A 228 2.49 -4.13 -1.62
C LEU A 228 2.16 -5.61 -1.68
N ARG A 229 2.03 -6.29 -0.53
CA ARG A 229 1.54 -7.67 -0.51
C ARG A 229 0.06 -7.75 -0.85
N ALA A 230 -0.77 -6.83 -0.36
CA ALA A 230 -2.18 -6.75 -0.69
C ALA A 230 -2.40 -6.62 -2.20
N SER A 231 -1.63 -5.74 -2.87
CA SER A 231 -1.72 -5.54 -4.33
C SER A 231 -1.41 -6.79 -5.16
N ARG A 232 -0.72 -7.77 -4.59
CA ARG A 232 -0.42 -9.07 -5.23
C ARG A 232 -1.48 -10.14 -4.95
N TYR A 233 -2.18 -10.04 -3.81
CA TYR A 233 -3.20 -11.00 -3.41
C TYR A 233 -4.59 -10.65 -3.93
N LEU A 234 -4.80 -9.42 -4.36
CA LEU A 234 -6.09 -8.91 -4.80
C LEU A 234 -6.09 -8.63 -6.31
N PRO A 235 -7.25 -8.80 -6.96
CA PRO A 235 -7.52 -8.19 -8.25
C PRO A 235 -7.28 -6.69 -8.18
N LEU A 236 -6.83 -6.09 -9.29
CA LEU A 236 -6.42 -4.69 -9.30
C LEU A 236 -7.60 -3.75 -9.03
N ALA A 237 -8.78 -4.09 -9.56
CA ALA A 237 -10.00 -3.33 -9.32
C ALA A 237 -10.40 -3.35 -7.83
N LEU A 238 -10.40 -4.53 -7.18
CA LEU A 238 -10.74 -4.64 -5.76
C LEU A 238 -9.70 -3.92 -4.89
N PHE A 239 -8.41 -4.05 -5.22
CA PHE A 239 -7.34 -3.33 -4.54
C PHE A 239 -7.51 -1.81 -4.67
N GLY A 240 -7.89 -1.34 -5.87
CA GLY A 240 -8.22 0.06 -6.13
C GLY A 240 -9.36 0.55 -5.25
N ILE A 241 -10.52 -0.14 -5.25
CA ILE A 241 -11.68 0.28 -4.44
C ILE A 241 -11.35 0.29 -2.93
N LEU A 242 -10.58 -0.69 -2.44
CA LEU A 242 -10.10 -0.71 -1.05
C LEU A 242 -9.16 0.47 -0.72
N GLY A 243 -8.57 1.11 -1.72
CA GLY A 243 -7.79 2.33 -1.57
C GLY A 243 -8.60 3.50 -0.97
N TYR A 244 -9.93 3.51 -1.11
CA TYR A 244 -10.78 4.52 -0.46
C TYR A 244 -10.88 4.38 1.06
N VAL A 245 -10.46 3.26 1.64
CA VAL A 245 -10.41 3.08 3.11
C VAL A 245 -9.47 4.09 3.75
N GLU A 246 -8.33 4.39 3.10
CA GLU A 246 -7.35 5.33 3.62
C GLU A 246 -7.89 6.76 3.77
N PRO A 247 -8.49 7.41 2.76
CA PRO A 247 -9.10 8.72 2.91
C PRO A 247 -10.18 8.78 3.99
N VAL A 248 -11.00 7.72 4.15
CA VAL A 248 -12.02 7.65 5.21
C VAL A 248 -11.36 7.67 6.58
N LEU A 249 -10.32 6.88 6.78
CA LEU A 249 -9.59 6.83 8.04
C LEU A 249 -8.82 8.13 8.31
N LEU A 250 -8.28 8.77 7.27
CA LEU A 250 -7.61 10.08 7.38
C LEU A 250 -8.56 11.16 7.91
N VAL A 251 -9.79 11.20 7.40
CA VAL A 251 -10.83 12.12 7.95
C VAL A 251 -11.10 11.81 9.41
N GLY A 252 -11.23 10.52 9.77
CA GLY A 252 -11.39 10.13 11.18
C GLY A 252 -10.23 10.60 12.05
N VAL A 253 -8.99 10.43 11.58
CA VAL A 253 -7.79 10.93 12.28
C VAL A 253 -7.80 12.45 12.37
N ALA A 254 -8.11 13.17 11.30
CA ALA A 254 -8.15 14.63 11.28
C ALA A 254 -9.15 15.18 12.31
N VAL A 255 -10.36 14.66 12.32
CA VAL A 255 -11.43 15.14 13.22
C VAL A 255 -11.21 14.67 14.66
N LEU A 256 -10.93 13.37 14.89
CA LEU A 256 -10.93 12.78 16.25
C LEU A 256 -9.57 12.97 16.97
N LEU A 257 -8.45 12.92 16.25
CA LEU A 257 -7.11 13.00 16.85
C LEU A 257 -6.48 14.38 16.68
N LEU A 258 -6.79 15.07 15.58
CA LEU A 258 -6.20 16.37 15.28
C LEU A 258 -7.13 17.52 15.68
N GLY A 259 -8.41 17.26 15.99
CA GLY A 259 -9.38 18.27 16.36
C GLY A 259 -9.77 19.21 15.22
N GLU A 260 -9.60 18.78 13.96
CA GLU A 260 -9.94 19.60 12.81
C GLU A 260 -11.47 19.67 12.64
N PRO A 261 -12.06 20.86 12.39
CA PRO A 261 -13.50 20.97 12.16
C PRO A 261 -13.87 20.28 10.85
N PHE A 262 -14.90 19.42 10.91
CA PHE A 262 -15.47 18.82 9.72
C PHE A 262 -16.56 19.73 9.15
N SER A 263 -16.30 20.35 8.01
CA SER A 263 -17.26 21.21 7.32
C SER A 263 -18.35 20.38 6.62
N ALA A 264 -19.61 20.83 6.72
CA ALA A 264 -20.73 20.17 6.05
C ALA A 264 -20.59 20.11 4.51
N ASP A 265 -19.88 21.07 3.91
CA ASP A 265 -19.62 21.13 2.48
C ASP A 265 -18.85 19.90 1.97
N LYS A 266 -18.01 19.30 2.85
CA LYS A 266 -17.27 18.09 2.56
C LYS A 266 -18.13 16.82 2.50
N LEU A 267 -19.38 16.86 2.98
CA LEU A 267 -20.29 15.71 2.91
C LEU A 267 -20.62 15.30 1.47
N GLY A 268 -20.68 16.25 0.54
CA GLY A 268 -20.89 15.95 -0.90
C GLY A 268 -19.78 15.07 -1.50
N THR A 269 -18.55 15.21 -1.03
CA THR A 269 -17.40 14.39 -1.45
C THR A 269 -17.31 13.10 -0.62
N TYR A 270 -17.26 13.23 0.71
CA TYR A 270 -16.97 12.10 1.59
C TYR A 270 -18.16 11.16 1.79
N GLY A 271 -19.41 11.66 1.74
CA GLY A 271 -20.60 10.83 1.87
C GLY A 271 -20.68 9.70 0.84
N PRO A 272 -20.60 10.01 -0.47
CA PRO A 272 -20.54 8.98 -1.51
C PRO A 272 -19.31 8.07 -1.42
N ILE A 273 -18.14 8.59 -1.01
CA ILE A 273 -16.92 7.78 -0.80
C ILE A 273 -17.13 6.81 0.39
N TRP A 274 -17.72 7.25 1.49
CA TRP A 274 -18.06 6.38 2.62
C TRP A 274 -19.05 5.30 2.22
N LEU A 275 -20.05 5.62 1.38
CA LEU A 275 -20.95 4.64 0.79
C LEU A 275 -20.17 3.61 -0.06
N ALA A 276 -19.25 4.05 -0.90
CA ALA A 276 -18.41 3.16 -1.69
C ALA A 276 -17.60 2.21 -0.81
N VAL A 277 -17.00 2.72 0.28
CA VAL A 277 -16.26 1.89 1.25
C VAL A 277 -17.18 0.91 1.97
N ALA A 278 -18.39 1.33 2.37
CA ALA A 278 -19.37 0.45 3.02
C ALA A 278 -19.81 -0.69 2.07
N LEU A 279 -20.12 -0.38 0.81
CA LEU A 279 -20.46 -1.37 -0.22
C LEU A 279 -19.30 -2.36 -0.44
N THR A 280 -18.07 -1.86 -0.49
CA THR A 280 -16.86 -2.68 -0.63
C THR A 280 -16.64 -3.56 0.61
N ALA A 281 -16.89 -3.04 1.81
CA ALA A 281 -16.81 -3.82 3.05
C ALA A 281 -17.84 -4.96 3.07
N VAL A 282 -19.08 -4.70 2.62
CA VAL A 282 -20.12 -5.73 2.47
C VAL A 282 -19.69 -6.80 1.45
N HIS A 283 -19.19 -6.38 0.27
CA HIS A 283 -18.67 -7.30 -0.75
C HIS A 283 -17.51 -8.16 -0.18
N SER A 284 -16.53 -7.53 0.43
CA SER A 284 -15.38 -8.21 1.04
C SER A 284 -15.80 -9.17 2.15
N GLY A 285 -16.77 -8.77 2.97
CA GLY A 285 -17.36 -9.62 4.01
C GLY A 285 -18.03 -10.86 3.44
N ARG A 286 -18.81 -10.73 2.35
CA ARG A 286 -19.42 -11.87 1.65
C ARG A 286 -18.36 -12.82 1.10
N LEU A 287 -17.31 -12.33 0.47
CA LEU A 287 -16.21 -13.15 -0.02
C LEU A 287 -15.52 -13.93 1.11
N LEU A 288 -15.25 -13.28 2.24
CA LEU A 288 -14.64 -13.90 3.41
C LEU A 288 -15.53 -15.01 4.01
N MET A 289 -16.84 -14.76 4.10
CA MET A 289 -17.79 -15.77 4.59
C MET A 289 -17.85 -16.98 3.63
N HIS A 290 -17.86 -16.76 2.34
CA HIS A 290 -17.84 -17.82 1.32
C HIS A 290 -16.55 -18.66 1.41
N GLU A 291 -15.37 -18.02 1.51
CA GLU A 291 -14.10 -18.74 1.69
C GLU A 291 -14.07 -19.57 2.98
N ARG A 292 -14.64 -19.03 4.07
CA ARG A 292 -14.73 -19.76 5.34
C ARG A 292 -15.70 -20.93 5.27
N ALA A 293 -16.85 -20.77 4.61
CA ALA A 293 -17.84 -21.82 4.41
C ALA A 293 -17.24 -22.95 3.57
N GLN A 294 -16.57 -22.64 2.47
CA GLN A 294 -15.91 -23.64 1.61
C GLN A 294 -14.81 -24.40 2.37
N ARG A 295 -13.99 -23.73 3.20
CA ARG A 295 -12.97 -24.40 4.03
C ARG A 295 -13.57 -25.29 5.11
N ARG A 296 -14.78 -25.00 5.60
CA ARG A 296 -15.49 -25.85 6.57
C ARG A 296 -16.22 -27.01 5.89
N ALA A 297 -16.63 -26.81 4.63
CA ALA A 297 -17.32 -27.82 3.83
C ALA A 297 -16.36 -28.76 3.08
N ALA A 298 -15.06 -28.41 2.95
CA ALA A 298 -14.05 -29.32 2.43
C ALA A 298 -13.91 -30.51 3.40
N PRO A 299 -14.33 -31.74 3.02
CA PRO A 299 -14.43 -32.83 3.96
C PRO A 299 -13.05 -33.32 4.38
N MET A 300 -12.99 -33.95 5.57
CA MET A 300 -11.87 -34.77 6.06
C MET A 300 -11.56 -35.99 5.15
N SER A 301 -11.93 -35.94 3.90
CA SER A 301 -11.81 -37.02 2.92
C SER A 301 -10.37 -37.36 2.54
N GLU A 302 -9.43 -36.43 2.68
CA GLU A 302 -8.02 -36.75 2.44
C GLU A 302 -7.36 -37.56 3.57
N HIS A 303 -7.85 -37.42 4.81
CA HIS A 303 -7.32 -38.24 5.93
C HIS A 303 -7.89 -39.67 5.93
N HIS A 304 -9.09 -39.88 5.41
CA HIS A 304 -9.65 -41.24 5.30
C HIS A 304 -9.08 -42.01 4.10
N ALA A 305 -8.84 -41.35 2.96
CA ALA A 305 -8.21 -42.00 1.82
C ALA A 305 -6.76 -42.43 2.08
N SER A 306 -6.01 -41.63 2.85
CA SER A 306 -4.64 -42.01 3.26
C SER A 306 -4.64 -43.16 4.27
N ALA A 307 -5.61 -43.19 5.20
CA ALA A 307 -5.73 -44.26 6.18
C ALA A 307 -6.19 -45.58 5.56
N GLU A 308 -7.09 -45.53 4.58
CA GLU A 308 -7.52 -46.75 3.85
C GLU A 308 -6.41 -47.30 2.95
N HIS A 309 -5.55 -46.43 2.38
CA HIS A 309 -4.39 -46.88 1.61
C HIS A 309 -3.31 -47.51 2.48
N GLU A 310 -3.06 -46.99 3.69
CA GLU A 310 -2.12 -47.57 4.64
C GLU A 310 -2.61 -48.88 5.22
N VAL A 311 -3.91 -49.02 5.54
CA VAL A 311 -4.52 -50.26 6.02
C VAL A 311 -4.52 -51.31 4.92
N GLY A 312 -4.85 -50.97 3.68
CA GLY A 312 -4.80 -51.89 2.55
C GLY A 312 -3.39 -52.39 2.21
N ALA A 313 -2.37 -51.50 2.33
CA ALA A 313 -0.98 -51.90 2.12
C ALA A 313 -0.44 -52.84 3.22
N ALA A 314 -0.82 -52.59 4.49
CA ALA A 314 -0.45 -53.45 5.61
C ALA A 314 -1.13 -54.84 5.62
N GLU A 315 -2.29 -54.97 4.97
CA GLU A 315 -3.04 -56.23 4.85
C GLU A 315 -2.46 -57.08 3.72
N ILE A 316 -1.94 -56.50 2.66
CA ILE A 316 -1.27 -57.24 1.58
C ILE A 316 0.09 -57.77 2.04
N GLU A 317 0.82 -57.07 2.88
CA GLU A 317 2.13 -57.50 3.42
C GLU A 317 2.05 -58.62 4.46
N ARG A 318 0.84 -58.92 4.95
CA ARG A 318 0.55 -60.06 5.85
C ARG A 318 0.18 -61.35 5.15
N ILE A 319 -0.06 -61.34 3.87
CA ILE A 319 -0.51 -62.50 3.08
C ILE A 319 0.60 -63.09 2.21
N GLU A 320 1.76 -62.37 2.09
CA GLU A 320 2.99 -62.92 1.53
C GLU A 320 3.91 -63.45 2.64
#